data_4c238ffb00b5442ec9d2dbe1deaaa689
#
_entry.id   4c238ffb00b5442ec9d2dbe1deaaa689
#
_cell.length_a   1.000
_cell.length_b   1.000
_cell.length_c   1.000
_cell.angle_alpha   90.00
_cell.angle_beta   90.00
_cell.angle_gamma   90.00
#
_symmetry.space_group_name_H-M   'P 1'
#
loop_
_entity.id
_entity.type
_entity.pdbx_description
1 polymer ?
#
loop_
_entity_poly.entity_id
_entity_poly.type
_entity_poly.pdbx_seq_one_letter_code
_entity_poly.pdbx_strand_id
1 'polypeptide(L)'
;MGASAAFAVPQKKARLRLHPSQPLNEIPPDYNGFSVETSQLSDPLSFDAGNTSCLAMYRRLSPRGVLRIGGNSSEFCWWQATPDAPQPQIKVQGQGRADNFMPQRFWPVTPAAIDNLRGFLDATGWTCIYGLNFGTGSPERDAEEAAYVAKALGPKLAYFQIGNEPDFYKEPNNLLRPPGWDFPDYLNEWTAIAEAVVQRVPDAKFGGPDVGSSADWVVRFAQEAPKRLGARLIGLSGHYYAEGPPDSPHANIDNLLKPDPRIAERMDAIIPAARAAGLSFRMTEGNSCFRGGKPGMSNALASALWGGDYMLDMAARGCKGINFHGGPGSIISSGLGNKLPGARSAADMEIARLGTFYSPVAGNRTEGFSARPLFYAMMLVEQFAGTTLIANSFSPVGANATAYTSKAHDGLRIAIFNKDASRNLRVDVHLGGKARRANLWRLTGPALDATKGIRLAHTEVHHGDASWSPSGERVPVHGHSLGCSVPHASAVLLMVSA
;
A
#
# COMPACT_ATOMS: atom_id res chain seq x y z
N MET A 1 -31.13 -23.99 49.41
CA MET A 1 -30.15 -23.72 48.39
C MET A 1 -30.70 -22.65 47.46
N GLY A 2 -30.35 -21.39 47.72
CA GLY A 2 -30.81 -20.25 46.90
C GLY A 2 -29.92 -20.07 45.70
N ALA A 3 -30.45 -20.26 44.50
CA ALA A 3 -29.78 -19.92 43.25
C ALA A 3 -29.73 -18.40 43.11
N SER A 4 -28.56 -17.80 43.29
CA SER A 4 -28.32 -16.39 43.05
C SER A 4 -28.39 -16.16 41.50
N ALA A 5 -29.50 -15.56 41.06
CA ALA A 5 -29.62 -15.08 39.70
C ALA A 5 -28.65 -13.90 39.51
N ALA A 6 -27.51 -14.16 38.86
CA ALA A 6 -26.62 -13.11 38.44
C ALA A 6 -27.36 -12.25 37.38
N PHE A 7 -27.79 -11.06 37.77
CA PHE A 7 -28.29 -10.05 36.84
C PHE A 7 -27.17 -9.69 35.90
N ALA A 8 -27.25 -10.13 34.64
CA ALA A 8 -26.34 -9.73 33.58
C ALA A 8 -26.48 -8.19 33.44
N VAL A 9 -25.46 -7.45 33.80
CA VAL A 9 -25.36 -6.01 33.53
C VAL A 9 -25.60 -5.80 32.05
N PRO A 10 -26.57 -4.97 31.62
CA PRO A 10 -26.84 -4.78 30.22
C PRO A 10 -25.58 -4.22 29.53
N GLN A 11 -25.00 -5.01 28.65
CA GLN A 11 -23.81 -4.64 27.90
C GLN A 11 -24.14 -3.39 27.06
N LYS A 12 -23.49 -2.27 27.36
CA LYS A 12 -23.71 -1.03 26.60
C LYS A 12 -23.43 -1.32 25.12
N LYS A 13 -24.43 -1.01 24.28
CA LYS A 13 -24.28 -1.19 22.81
C LYS A 13 -23.48 -0.05 22.21
N ALA A 14 -22.56 -0.37 21.32
CA ALA A 14 -21.91 0.62 20.48
C ALA A 14 -22.94 1.25 19.53
N ARG A 15 -22.70 2.51 19.16
CA ARG A 15 -23.62 3.25 18.28
C ARG A 15 -22.84 3.83 17.11
N LEU A 16 -23.37 3.64 15.90
CA LEU A 16 -22.88 4.26 14.69
C LEU A 16 -24.02 5.02 14.03
N ARG A 17 -23.84 6.32 13.84
CA ARG A 17 -24.78 7.17 13.13
C ARG A 17 -24.13 7.71 11.86
N LEU A 18 -24.75 7.44 10.72
CA LEU A 18 -24.32 7.96 9.43
C LEU A 18 -24.90 9.37 9.18
N HIS A 19 -24.13 10.20 8.48
CA HIS A 19 -24.53 11.54 8.04
C HIS A 19 -24.44 11.63 6.50
N PRO A 20 -25.39 11.04 5.74
CA PRO A 20 -25.31 10.92 4.27
C PRO A 20 -25.29 12.26 3.53
N SER A 21 -25.73 13.35 4.15
CA SER A 21 -25.69 14.71 3.61
C SER A 21 -24.35 15.42 3.83
N GLN A 22 -23.39 14.78 4.50
CA GLN A 22 -22.07 15.35 4.78
C GLN A 22 -20.98 14.53 4.06
N PRO A 23 -20.77 14.78 2.75
CA PRO A 23 -19.71 14.11 2.01
C PRO A 23 -18.34 14.57 2.50
N LEU A 24 -17.38 13.64 2.50
CA LEU A 24 -15.98 13.87 2.82
C LEU A 24 -15.14 13.81 1.53
N ASN A 25 -14.40 12.73 1.37
CA ASN A 25 -13.52 12.53 0.22
C ASN A 25 -14.03 11.41 -0.68
N GLU A 26 -13.80 11.56 -1.98
CA GLU A 26 -13.98 10.48 -2.94
C GLU A 26 -12.81 9.52 -2.88
N ILE A 27 -13.10 8.22 -2.87
CA ILE A 27 -12.12 7.15 -3.02
C ILE A 27 -12.02 6.80 -4.51
N PRO A 28 -10.88 7.01 -5.16
CA PRO A 28 -10.74 6.70 -6.59
C PRO A 28 -10.94 5.21 -6.88
N PRO A 29 -11.35 4.85 -8.11
CA PRO A 29 -11.49 3.45 -8.52
C PRO A 29 -10.18 2.65 -8.51
N ASP A 30 -9.03 3.32 -8.58
CA ASP A 30 -7.67 2.77 -8.57
C ASP A 30 -6.97 2.95 -7.20
N TYR A 31 -7.75 3.02 -6.12
CA TYR A 31 -7.25 3.29 -4.78
C TYR A 31 -6.25 2.23 -4.31
N ASN A 32 -6.54 0.95 -4.58
CA ASN A 32 -5.69 -0.18 -4.26
C ASN A 32 -4.43 -0.23 -5.14
N GLY A 33 -3.30 -0.59 -4.55
CA GLY A 33 -2.07 -0.79 -5.29
C GLY A 33 -1.06 -1.69 -4.59
N PHE A 34 -0.09 -2.14 -5.37
CA PHE A 34 1.11 -2.80 -4.88
C PHE A 34 2.34 -1.96 -5.21
N SER A 35 3.33 -2.00 -4.34
CA SER A 35 4.68 -1.49 -4.57
C SER A 35 5.67 -2.65 -4.55
N VAL A 36 6.60 -2.66 -5.49
CA VAL A 36 7.64 -3.68 -5.60
C VAL A 36 8.99 -3.05 -5.92
N GLU A 37 10.05 -3.75 -5.56
CA GLU A 37 11.41 -3.36 -5.89
C GLU A 37 11.68 -3.40 -7.41
N THR A 38 12.32 -2.37 -7.96
CA THR A 38 12.69 -2.33 -9.39
C THR A 38 13.58 -3.51 -9.78
N SER A 39 14.45 -3.99 -8.88
CA SER A 39 15.28 -5.17 -9.14
C SER A 39 14.48 -6.44 -9.45
N GLN A 40 13.17 -6.48 -9.17
CA GLN A 40 12.31 -7.58 -9.60
C GLN A 40 12.19 -7.67 -11.13
N LEU A 41 12.38 -6.56 -11.86
CA LEU A 41 12.42 -6.53 -13.32
C LEU A 41 13.70 -7.13 -13.91
N SER A 42 14.73 -7.42 -13.10
CA SER A 42 15.91 -8.15 -13.58
C SER A 42 15.60 -9.59 -14.01
N ASP A 43 14.48 -10.15 -13.55
CA ASP A 43 13.83 -11.30 -14.15
C ASP A 43 12.69 -10.81 -15.06
N PRO A 44 12.87 -10.83 -16.40
CA PRO A 44 11.86 -10.36 -17.34
C PRO A 44 10.50 -11.07 -17.24
N LEU A 45 10.47 -12.24 -16.64
CA LEU A 45 9.27 -13.05 -16.49
C LEU A 45 8.51 -12.78 -15.18
N SER A 46 9.00 -11.90 -14.32
CA SER A 46 8.34 -11.56 -13.07
C SER A 46 6.92 -11.00 -13.31
N PHE A 47 6.79 -10.06 -14.23
CA PHE A 47 5.53 -9.47 -14.66
C PHE A 47 5.22 -9.83 -16.11
N ASP A 48 5.02 -11.12 -16.34
CA ASP A 48 4.65 -11.66 -17.65
C ASP A 48 3.18 -12.10 -17.66
N ALA A 49 2.48 -11.87 -18.76
CA ALA A 49 1.08 -12.28 -18.92
C ALA A 49 0.86 -13.81 -18.82
N GLY A 50 1.91 -14.60 -19.05
CA GLY A 50 1.90 -16.05 -18.82
C GLY A 50 2.02 -16.45 -17.35
N ASN A 51 2.30 -15.51 -16.44
CA ASN A 51 2.26 -15.75 -15.00
C ASN A 51 0.80 -15.70 -14.48
N THR A 52 0.00 -16.67 -14.90
CA THR A 52 -1.46 -16.71 -14.71
C THR A 52 -1.88 -16.66 -13.24
N SER A 53 -1.09 -17.28 -12.36
CA SER A 53 -1.36 -17.26 -10.92
C SER A 53 -1.14 -15.87 -10.31
N CYS A 54 -0.10 -15.16 -10.70
CA CYS A 54 0.11 -13.77 -10.28
C CYS A 54 -1.01 -12.86 -10.82
N LEU A 55 -1.32 -12.97 -12.12
CA LEU A 55 -2.43 -12.27 -12.74
C LEU A 55 -3.75 -12.47 -12.01
N ALA A 56 -4.04 -13.69 -11.60
CA ALA A 56 -5.27 -14.02 -10.89
C ALA A 56 -5.36 -13.24 -9.56
N MET A 57 -4.26 -13.10 -8.80
CA MET A 57 -4.23 -12.32 -7.56
C MET A 57 -4.51 -10.82 -7.82
N TYR A 58 -3.86 -10.22 -8.82
CA TYR A 58 -4.07 -8.82 -9.15
C TYR A 58 -5.52 -8.54 -9.58
N ARG A 59 -6.07 -9.36 -10.46
CA ARG A 59 -7.47 -9.28 -10.90
C ARG A 59 -8.46 -9.52 -9.77
N ARG A 60 -8.15 -10.42 -8.83
CA ARG A 60 -8.98 -10.69 -7.66
C ARG A 60 -9.03 -9.49 -6.74
N LEU A 61 -7.92 -8.79 -6.57
CA LEU A 61 -7.87 -7.61 -5.71
C LEU A 61 -8.71 -6.47 -6.28
N SER A 62 -8.45 -6.08 -7.52
CA SER A 62 -9.11 -4.94 -8.14
C SER A 62 -9.08 -5.05 -9.68
N PRO A 63 -10.16 -4.63 -10.37
CA PRO A 63 -10.14 -4.48 -11.83
C PRO A 63 -9.33 -3.26 -12.29
N ARG A 64 -8.97 -2.35 -11.37
CA ARG A 64 -8.25 -1.10 -11.64
C ARG A 64 -7.34 -0.80 -10.46
N GLY A 65 -6.14 -1.26 -10.49
CA GLY A 65 -5.15 -0.96 -9.46
C GLY A 65 -3.94 -0.22 -10.02
N VAL A 66 -3.03 0.13 -9.12
CA VAL A 66 -1.77 0.79 -9.48
C VAL A 66 -0.62 -0.09 -9.00
N LEU A 67 0.26 -0.48 -9.93
CA LEU A 67 1.54 -1.11 -9.61
C LEU A 67 2.62 -0.04 -9.59
N ARG A 68 3.25 0.17 -8.44
CA ARG A 68 4.45 1.02 -8.34
C ARG A 68 5.68 0.14 -8.42
N ILE A 69 6.52 0.41 -9.40
CA ILE A 69 7.87 -0.13 -9.54
C ILE A 69 8.84 0.89 -8.94
N GLY A 70 9.62 0.51 -7.92
CA GLY A 70 10.50 1.44 -7.21
C GLY A 70 11.28 0.73 -6.09
N GLY A 71 11.18 1.20 -4.86
CA GLY A 71 11.90 0.65 -3.70
C GLY A 71 13.39 1.00 -3.69
N ASN A 72 14.10 0.56 -2.65
CA ASN A 72 15.51 0.88 -2.49
C ASN A 72 16.40 0.41 -3.65
N SER A 73 16.01 -0.66 -4.31
CA SER A 73 16.80 -1.20 -5.43
C SER A 73 16.66 -0.37 -6.71
N SER A 74 15.69 0.56 -6.81
CA SER A 74 15.61 1.48 -7.96
C SER A 74 16.90 2.27 -8.13
N GLU A 75 17.55 2.63 -7.01
CA GLU A 75 18.78 3.41 -6.98
C GLU A 75 20.02 2.66 -7.50
N PHE A 76 19.87 1.37 -7.78
CA PHE A 76 20.93 0.47 -8.21
C PHE A 76 20.55 -0.37 -9.42
N CYS A 77 19.42 -0.06 -10.07
CA CYS A 77 19.05 -0.63 -11.36
C CYS A 77 19.63 0.21 -12.50
N TRP A 78 19.81 -0.42 -13.65
CA TRP A 78 20.31 0.29 -14.85
C TRP A 78 19.64 -0.25 -16.10
N TRP A 79 19.41 0.65 -17.06
CA TRP A 79 18.82 0.31 -18.36
C TRP A 79 19.80 -0.44 -19.25
N GLN A 80 19.48 -1.69 -19.55
CA GLN A 80 20.22 -2.53 -20.48
C GLN A 80 19.47 -2.58 -21.82
N ALA A 81 19.71 -1.58 -22.67
CA ALA A 81 19.00 -1.45 -23.95
C ALA A 81 19.26 -2.60 -24.93
N THR A 82 20.43 -3.21 -24.86
CA THR A 82 20.82 -4.39 -25.66
C THR A 82 21.54 -5.43 -24.78
N PRO A 83 21.53 -6.72 -25.15
CA PRO A 83 22.19 -7.77 -24.37
C PRO A 83 23.69 -7.50 -24.11
N ASP A 84 24.36 -6.84 -25.04
CA ASP A 84 25.80 -6.53 -24.97
C ASP A 84 26.08 -5.17 -24.34
N ALA A 85 25.06 -4.40 -23.94
CA ALA A 85 25.28 -3.11 -23.29
C ALA A 85 26.06 -3.33 -21.98
N PRO A 86 27.21 -2.63 -21.79
CA PRO A 86 28.00 -2.79 -20.59
C PRO A 86 27.31 -2.15 -19.38
N GLN A 87 27.43 -2.79 -18.22
CA GLN A 87 26.99 -2.18 -16.98
C GLN A 87 27.71 -0.84 -16.78
N PRO A 88 26.98 0.25 -16.49
CA PRO A 88 27.60 1.55 -16.21
C PRO A 88 28.60 1.47 -15.05
N GLN A 89 29.70 2.21 -15.17
CA GLN A 89 30.58 2.43 -14.04
C GLN A 89 29.90 3.41 -13.07
N ILE A 90 29.39 2.91 -11.98
CA ILE A 90 28.62 3.66 -11.01
C ILE A 90 29.56 4.07 -9.88
N LYS A 91 29.71 5.39 -9.68
CA LYS A 91 30.42 5.95 -8.53
C LYS A 91 29.38 6.30 -7.48
N VAL A 92 29.37 5.55 -6.37
CA VAL A 92 28.61 5.93 -5.20
C VAL A 92 29.38 7.04 -4.47
N GLN A 93 28.73 8.17 -4.23
CA GLN A 93 29.39 9.36 -3.66
C GLN A 93 29.71 9.21 -2.17
N GLY A 94 29.00 8.31 -1.49
CA GLY A 94 29.21 8.04 -0.07
C GLY A 94 29.85 6.71 0.18
N GLN A 95 30.67 6.64 1.22
CA GLN A 95 31.07 5.36 1.82
C GLN A 95 29.97 4.97 2.80
N GLY A 96 28.82 4.54 2.29
CA GLY A 96 27.85 3.85 3.10
C GLY A 96 28.58 2.71 3.82
N ARG A 97 28.24 2.44 5.06
CA ARG A 97 28.76 1.23 5.69
C ARG A 97 28.43 0.09 4.75
N ALA A 98 29.46 -0.61 4.27
CA ALA A 98 29.37 -1.70 3.29
C ALA A 98 28.35 -2.80 3.69
N ASP A 99 27.90 -2.78 4.92
CA ASP A 99 26.97 -3.70 5.55
C ASP A 99 25.50 -3.21 5.56
N ASN A 100 25.14 -1.99 5.13
CA ASN A 100 23.79 -1.46 5.36
C ASN A 100 22.89 -1.32 4.12
N PHE A 101 23.34 -0.73 3.02
CA PHE A 101 22.45 -0.41 1.88
C PHE A 101 23.11 -0.59 0.52
N MET A 102 24.39 -0.91 0.46
CA MET A 102 25.06 -1.07 -0.82
C MET A 102 24.83 -2.48 -1.33
N PRO A 103 24.10 -2.67 -2.44
CA PRO A 103 24.02 -3.96 -3.08
C PRO A 103 25.40 -4.35 -3.59
N GLN A 104 25.74 -5.62 -3.47
CA GLN A 104 26.99 -6.17 -4.03
C GLN A 104 26.97 -6.22 -5.57
N ARG A 105 25.82 -5.94 -6.18
CA ARG A 105 25.61 -5.90 -7.63
C ARG A 105 24.52 -4.92 -8.00
N PHE A 106 24.57 -4.47 -9.27
CA PHE A 106 23.52 -3.71 -9.90
C PHE A 106 22.65 -4.63 -10.77
N TRP A 107 21.37 -4.29 -10.91
CA TRP A 107 20.40 -5.10 -11.63
C TRP A 107 20.05 -4.46 -12.98
N PRO A 108 20.17 -5.22 -14.08
CA PRO A 108 19.71 -4.73 -15.38
C PRO A 108 18.20 -4.71 -15.46
N VAL A 109 17.65 -3.70 -16.11
CA VAL A 109 16.28 -3.65 -16.60
C VAL A 109 16.35 -3.68 -18.12
N THR A 110 15.67 -4.63 -18.74
CA THR A 110 15.77 -4.89 -20.19
C THR A 110 14.48 -4.51 -20.92
N PRO A 111 14.52 -4.26 -22.24
CA PRO A 111 13.32 -4.11 -23.07
C PRO A 111 12.31 -5.24 -22.87
N ALA A 112 12.74 -6.48 -22.80
CA ALA A 112 11.87 -7.63 -22.59
C ALA A 112 11.09 -7.57 -21.27
N ALA A 113 11.72 -7.06 -20.20
CA ALA A 113 11.04 -6.88 -18.91
C ALA A 113 9.90 -5.85 -19.01
N ILE A 114 10.14 -4.76 -19.73
CA ILE A 114 9.14 -3.68 -19.91
C ILE A 114 8.01 -4.13 -20.85
N ASP A 115 8.32 -4.86 -21.91
CA ASP A 115 7.32 -5.40 -22.83
C ASP A 115 6.42 -6.43 -22.13
N ASN A 116 6.99 -7.31 -21.32
CA ASN A 116 6.25 -8.25 -20.49
C ASN A 116 5.39 -7.54 -19.44
N LEU A 117 5.94 -6.52 -18.77
CA LEU A 117 5.19 -5.67 -17.86
C LEU A 117 3.96 -5.03 -18.56
N ARG A 118 4.12 -4.54 -19.79
CA ARG A 118 3.00 -4.03 -20.59
C ARG A 118 1.92 -5.09 -20.77
N GLY A 119 2.26 -6.30 -21.19
CA GLY A 119 1.33 -7.42 -21.35
C GLY A 119 0.60 -7.76 -20.05
N PHE A 120 1.33 -7.74 -18.93
CA PHE A 120 0.76 -7.95 -17.59
C PHE A 120 -0.24 -6.86 -17.18
N LEU A 121 0.07 -5.60 -17.43
CA LEU A 121 -0.80 -4.46 -17.13
C LEU A 121 -2.05 -4.44 -18.02
N ASP A 122 -1.92 -4.83 -19.29
CA ASP A 122 -3.08 -4.99 -20.18
C ASP A 122 -4.00 -6.12 -19.67
N ALA A 123 -3.41 -7.23 -19.27
CA ALA A 123 -4.15 -8.38 -18.77
C ALA A 123 -4.82 -8.14 -17.42
N THR A 124 -4.26 -7.32 -16.54
CA THR A 124 -4.83 -7.01 -15.23
C THR A 124 -5.81 -5.84 -15.24
N GLY A 125 -5.68 -4.92 -16.19
CA GLY A 125 -6.40 -3.63 -16.21
C GLY A 125 -5.72 -2.54 -15.37
N TRP A 126 -4.54 -2.85 -14.75
CA TRP A 126 -3.80 -1.94 -13.89
C TRP A 126 -2.97 -0.92 -14.67
N THR A 127 -2.56 0.14 -13.98
CA THR A 127 -1.59 1.12 -14.45
C THR A 127 -0.29 1.01 -13.65
N CYS A 128 0.77 1.66 -14.13
CA CYS A 128 2.08 1.62 -13.50
C CYS A 128 2.57 3.03 -13.14
N ILE A 129 3.07 3.18 -11.92
CA ILE A 129 3.99 4.24 -11.53
C ILE A 129 5.39 3.67 -11.66
N TYR A 130 6.24 4.32 -12.48
CA TYR A 130 7.57 3.80 -12.79
C TYR A 130 8.66 4.67 -12.18
N GLY A 131 9.48 4.10 -11.30
CA GLY A 131 10.60 4.75 -10.63
C GLY A 131 11.87 4.73 -11.47
N LEU A 132 12.48 5.90 -11.69
CA LEU A 132 13.78 6.09 -12.31
C LEU A 132 14.88 6.15 -11.25
N ASN A 133 16.10 5.79 -11.65
CA ASN A 133 17.25 5.72 -10.74
C ASN A 133 17.84 7.12 -10.45
N PHE A 134 17.45 7.69 -9.31
CA PHE A 134 18.00 8.97 -8.86
C PHE A 134 19.31 8.83 -8.09
N GLY A 135 19.52 7.71 -7.40
CA GLY A 135 20.66 7.52 -6.51
C GLY A 135 22.00 7.42 -7.24
N THR A 136 22.04 6.59 -8.29
CA THR A 136 23.23 6.31 -9.08
C THR A 136 23.03 6.51 -10.58
N GLY A 137 21.87 6.97 -11.01
CA GLY A 137 21.49 7.29 -12.37
C GLY A 137 22.19 8.53 -12.93
N SER A 138 21.81 8.93 -14.13
CA SER A 138 22.15 10.23 -14.71
C SER A 138 21.01 10.70 -15.60
N PRO A 139 20.86 12.01 -15.82
CA PRO A 139 19.81 12.53 -16.68
C PRO A 139 19.72 11.85 -18.05
N GLU A 140 20.85 11.52 -18.67
CA GLU A 140 20.90 10.90 -20.00
C GLU A 140 20.41 9.44 -19.96
N ARG A 141 20.87 8.65 -18.96
CA ARG A 141 20.50 7.22 -18.83
C ARG A 141 19.03 7.09 -18.44
N ASP A 142 18.59 7.91 -17.49
CA ASP A 142 17.20 7.88 -17.04
C ASP A 142 16.23 8.34 -18.13
N ALA A 143 16.65 9.32 -18.98
CA ALA A 143 15.86 9.75 -20.13
C ALA A 143 15.81 8.69 -21.24
N GLU A 144 16.88 7.89 -21.43
CA GLU A 144 16.89 6.76 -22.37
C GLU A 144 15.91 5.66 -21.92
N GLU A 145 15.98 5.25 -20.67
CA GLU A 145 15.06 4.28 -20.06
C GLU A 145 13.62 4.78 -20.13
N ALA A 146 13.38 6.02 -19.71
CA ALA A 146 12.05 6.63 -19.72
C ALA A 146 11.44 6.69 -21.12
N ALA A 147 12.23 6.92 -22.16
CA ALA A 147 11.76 6.94 -23.53
C ALA A 147 11.24 5.56 -23.97
N TYR A 148 11.95 4.48 -23.62
CA TYR A 148 11.49 3.13 -23.91
C TYR A 148 10.25 2.79 -23.10
N VAL A 149 10.26 3.03 -21.79
CA VAL A 149 9.15 2.76 -20.87
C VAL A 149 7.87 3.49 -21.30
N ALA A 150 7.97 4.78 -21.63
CA ALA A 150 6.83 5.56 -22.10
C ALA A 150 6.23 4.99 -23.40
N LYS A 151 7.09 4.63 -24.35
CA LYS A 151 6.66 4.01 -25.62
C LYS A 151 5.99 2.66 -25.41
N ALA A 152 6.60 1.79 -24.61
CA ALA A 152 6.11 0.43 -24.40
C ALA A 152 4.84 0.40 -23.55
N LEU A 153 4.82 1.12 -22.43
CA LEU A 153 3.66 1.13 -21.53
C LEU A 153 2.51 1.98 -22.04
N GLY A 154 2.77 3.05 -22.78
CA GLY A 154 1.73 3.93 -23.34
C GLY A 154 0.73 4.38 -22.27
N PRO A 155 -0.59 4.17 -22.45
CA PRO A 155 -1.61 4.60 -21.50
C PRO A 155 -1.61 3.82 -20.17
N LYS A 156 -0.80 2.77 -20.05
CA LYS A 156 -0.59 2.05 -18.80
C LYS A 156 0.43 2.72 -17.88
N LEU A 157 1.25 3.61 -18.39
CA LEU A 157 2.13 4.44 -17.57
C LEU A 157 1.31 5.58 -16.95
N ALA A 158 1.15 5.58 -15.64
CA ALA A 158 0.48 6.65 -14.92
C ALA A 158 1.36 7.90 -14.86
N TYR A 159 2.59 7.73 -14.39
CA TYR A 159 3.64 8.76 -14.36
C TYR A 159 4.99 8.16 -13.95
N PHE A 160 6.05 8.94 -14.11
CA PHE A 160 7.38 8.63 -13.58
C PHE A 160 7.56 9.17 -12.16
N GLN A 161 8.17 8.39 -11.29
CA GLN A 161 8.84 8.85 -10.08
C GLN A 161 10.34 8.91 -10.31
N ILE A 162 11.04 9.82 -9.63
CA ILE A 162 12.49 9.96 -9.72
C ILE A 162 13.06 9.82 -8.32
N GLY A 163 13.67 8.67 -8.05
CA GLY A 163 14.24 8.32 -6.75
C GLY A 163 13.28 7.63 -5.79
N ASN A 164 13.86 7.02 -4.76
CA ASN A 164 13.18 6.35 -3.65
C ASN A 164 13.78 6.84 -2.33
N GLU A 165 12.96 7.39 -1.45
CA GLU A 165 13.33 7.89 -0.12
C GLU A 165 14.56 8.84 -0.12
N PRO A 166 14.58 9.87 -0.98
CA PRO A 166 15.73 10.76 -1.11
C PRO A 166 16.03 11.56 0.16
N ASP A 167 15.05 11.73 1.05
CA ASP A 167 15.24 12.34 2.37
C ASP A 167 16.19 11.56 3.28
N PHE A 168 16.47 10.28 2.95
CA PHE A 168 17.45 9.43 3.66
C PHE A 168 18.83 9.34 2.98
N TYR A 169 19.05 9.95 1.81
CA TYR A 169 20.30 9.78 1.07
C TYR A 169 21.54 10.31 1.77
N LYS A 170 21.40 11.34 2.59
CA LYS A 170 22.48 11.92 3.40
C LYS A 170 22.73 11.21 4.74
N GLU A 171 21.86 10.27 5.10
CA GLU A 171 21.99 9.56 6.38
C GLU A 171 23.24 8.67 6.43
N PRO A 172 23.91 8.55 7.60
CA PRO A 172 25.17 7.80 7.72
C PRO A 172 25.15 6.37 7.23
N ASN A 173 23.97 5.78 7.13
CA ASN A 173 23.78 4.41 6.68
C ASN A 173 23.50 4.29 5.18
N ASN A 174 23.16 5.39 4.52
CA ASN A 174 22.80 5.42 3.10
C ASN A 174 23.94 6.06 2.26
N LEU A 175 24.30 7.31 2.55
CA LEU A 175 25.36 8.10 1.92
C LEU A 175 25.39 8.06 0.38
N LEU A 176 24.20 8.03 -0.25
CA LEU A 176 24.07 8.27 -1.69
C LEU A 176 24.37 9.74 -2.03
N ARG A 177 24.26 10.61 -1.03
CA ARG A 177 24.62 12.03 -1.11
C ARG A 177 25.44 12.45 0.12
N PRO A 178 26.27 13.50 0.02
CA PRO A 178 27.07 13.98 1.13
C PRO A 178 26.22 14.55 2.27
N PRO A 179 26.74 14.63 3.51
CA PRO A 179 25.95 15.08 4.68
C PRO A 179 25.35 16.48 4.58
N GLY A 180 25.88 17.38 3.76
CA GLY A 180 25.32 18.72 3.56
C GLY A 180 24.23 18.85 2.51
N TRP A 181 23.97 17.77 1.76
CA TRP A 181 22.93 17.76 0.73
C TRP A 181 21.54 17.78 1.37
N ASP A 182 20.63 18.59 0.79
CA ASP A 182 19.29 18.77 1.33
C ASP A 182 18.27 19.08 0.22
N PHE A 183 17.03 19.38 0.59
CA PHE A 183 15.90 19.57 -0.32
C PHE A 183 16.19 20.50 -1.52
N PRO A 184 16.88 21.65 -1.41
CA PRO A 184 17.19 22.47 -2.59
C PRO A 184 18.08 21.75 -3.61
N ASP A 185 19.07 20.99 -3.14
CA ASP A 185 19.95 20.18 -3.99
C ASP A 185 19.16 19.05 -4.65
N TYR A 186 18.35 18.36 -3.86
CA TYR A 186 17.40 17.33 -4.35
C TYR A 186 16.54 17.89 -5.48
N LEU A 187 15.86 19.01 -5.26
CA LEU A 187 14.93 19.56 -6.25
C LEU A 187 15.64 20.00 -7.54
N ASN A 188 16.88 20.48 -7.44
CA ASN A 188 17.69 20.84 -8.61
C ASN A 188 18.09 19.60 -9.42
N GLU A 189 18.63 18.57 -8.77
CA GLU A 189 19.03 17.32 -9.44
C GLU A 189 17.80 16.57 -10.00
N TRP A 190 16.70 16.49 -9.23
CA TRP A 190 15.44 15.91 -9.65
C TRP A 190 14.87 16.59 -10.90
N THR A 191 14.93 17.94 -10.94
CA THR A 191 14.47 18.74 -12.08
C THR A 191 15.32 18.46 -13.31
N ALA A 192 16.65 18.35 -13.18
CA ALA A 192 17.54 18.07 -14.29
C ALA A 192 17.22 16.72 -14.97
N ILE A 193 16.91 15.68 -14.17
CA ILE A 193 16.46 14.38 -14.72
C ILE A 193 15.10 14.54 -15.40
N ALA A 194 14.14 15.19 -14.76
CA ALA A 194 12.81 15.40 -15.34
C ALA A 194 12.86 16.18 -16.66
N GLU A 195 13.70 17.18 -16.77
CA GLU A 195 13.92 17.96 -18.01
C GLU A 195 14.54 17.09 -19.11
N ALA A 196 15.54 16.26 -18.79
CA ALA A 196 16.12 15.33 -19.74
C ALA A 196 15.10 14.29 -20.24
N VAL A 197 14.23 13.80 -19.35
CA VAL A 197 13.11 12.92 -19.72
C VAL A 197 12.16 13.65 -20.67
N VAL A 198 11.76 14.89 -20.36
CA VAL A 198 10.85 15.69 -21.20
C VAL A 198 11.40 15.95 -22.58
N GLN A 199 12.72 16.11 -22.74
CA GLN A 199 13.34 16.25 -24.07
C GLN A 199 13.11 15.02 -24.97
N ARG A 200 13.04 13.82 -24.40
CA ARG A 200 12.79 12.57 -25.14
C ARG A 200 11.32 12.15 -25.14
N VAL A 201 10.58 12.52 -24.10
CA VAL A 201 9.17 12.19 -23.88
C VAL A 201 8.39 13.47 -23.56
N PRO A 202 8.00 14.28 -24.56
CA PRO A 202 7.40 15.60 -24.36
C PRO A 202 6.15 15.61 -23.48
N ASP A 203 5.39 14.52 -23.49
CA ASP A 203 4.13 14.38 -22.71
C ASP A 203 4.34 13.67 -21.37
N ALA A 204 5.57 13.44 -20.94
CA ALA A 204 5.89 12.78 -19.67
C ALA A 204 5.19 13.48 -18.50
N LYS A 205 4.62 12.67 -17.61
CA LYS A 205 4.04 13.09 -16.33
C LYS A 205 4.91 12.59 -15.19
N PHE A 206 4.90 13.33 -14.10
CA PHE A 206 5.72 13.06 -12.93
C PHE A 206 4.91 13.11 -11.65
N GLY A 207 5.37 12.35 -10.65
CA GLY A 207 4.96 12.43 -9.27
C GLY A 207 6.17 12.37 -8.35
N GLY A 208 6.04 12.88 -7.14
CA GLY A 208 7.13 12.89 -6.15
C GLY A 208 6.71 13.56 -4.84
N PRO A 209 7.63 13.77 -3.90
CA PRO A 209 9.06 13.45 -3.93
C PRO A 209 9.42 12.00 -3.53
N ASP A 210 8.45 11.16 -3.19
CA ASP A 210 8.62 9.76 -2.80
C ASP A 210 9.49 9.56 -1.55
N VAL A 211 9.30 10.42 -0.55
CA VAL A 211 10.08 10.45 0.68
C VAL A 211 9.69 9.36 1.65
N GLY A 212 10.67 8.86 2.42
CA GLY A 212 10.44 7.87 3.47
C GLY A 212 9.70 8.41 4.68
N SER A 213 10.00 9.65 5.12
CA SER A 213 9.40 10.18 6.35
C SER A 213 9.09 11.68 6.35
N SER A 214 9.78 12.50 5.57
CA SER A 214 9.72 13.96 5.67
C SER A 214 8.45 14.56 5.08
N ALA A 215 7.50 14.94 5.94
CA ALA A 215 6.34 15.74 5.51
C ALA A 215 6.75 17.11 4.97
N ASP A 216 7.79 17.72 5.53
CA ASP A 216 8.32 19.02 5.08
C ASP A 216 8.74 18.97 3.61
N TRP A 217 9.46 17.91 3.20
CA TRP A 217 9.86 17.76 1.80
C TRP A 217 8.67 17.63 0.86
N VAL A 218 7.60 16.93 1.26
CA VAL A 218 6.37 16.84 0.45
C VAL A 218 5.71 18.20 0.32
N VAL A 219 5.61 18.95 1.41
CA VAL A 219 5.01 20.31 1.42
C VAL A 219 5.82 21.26 0.54
N ARG A 220 7.13 21.29 0.69
CA ARG A 220 8.03 22.12 -0.14
C ARG A 220 7.98 21.70 -1.60
N PHE A 221 7.96 20.40 -1.89
CA PHE A 221 7.85 19.89 -3.26
C PHE A 221 6.52 20.33 -3.90
N ALA A 222 5.42 20.29 -3.17
CA ALA A 222 4.12 20.79 -3.64
C ALA A 222 4.15 22.30 -3.98
N GLN A 223 4.97 23.08 -3.29
CA GLN A 223 5.08 24.53 -3.49
C GLN A 223 6.06 24.93 -4.61
N GLU A 224 7.12 24.16 -4.79
CA GLU A 224 8.26 24.54 -5.64
C GLU A 224 8.31 23.80 -6.99
N ALA A 225 8.03 22.48 -7.01
CA ALA A 225 8.12 21.69 -8.24
C ALA A 225 7.10 22.09 -9.33
N PRO A 226 5.86 22.51 -9.02
CA PRO A 226 4.94 23.02 -10.05
C PRO A 226 5.46 24.25 -10.81
N LYS A 227 6.31 25.07 -10.18
CA LYS A 227 6.92 26.24 -10.82
C LYS A 227 7.93 25.85 -11.90
N ARG A 228 8.50 24.63 -11.81
CA ARG A 228 9.50 24.10 -12.75
C ARG A 228 8.85 23.25 -13.85
N LEU A 229 7.90 22.40 -13.51
CA LEU A 229 7.32 21.41 -14.44
C LEU A 229 5.89 21.74 -14.89
N GLY A 230 5.22 22.71 -14.24
CA GLY A 230 3.83 23.05 -14.58
C GLY A 230 2.90 21.85 -14.52
N ALA A 231 2.03 21.70 -15.51
CA ALA A 231 1.03 20.64 -15.62
C ALA A 231 1.60 19.22 -15.84
N ARG A 232 2.94 19.05 -15.92
CA ARG A 232 3.58 17.74 -15.96
C ARG A 232 3.65 17.08 -14.59
N LEU A 233 3.70 17.85 -13.53
CA LEU A 233 3.59 17.33 -12.17
C LEU A 233 2.11 17.08 -11.87
N ILE A 234 1.75 15.82 -11.62
CA ILE A 234 0.34 15.41 -11.42
C ILE A 234 0.03 14.80 -10.07
N GLY A 235 1.05 14.46 -9.28
CA GLY A 235 0.85 13.82 -7.99
C GLY A 235 1.97 14.04 -7.00
N LEU A 236 1.61 13.96 -5.74
CA LEU A 236 2.54 13.90 -4.63
C LEU A 236 2.59 12.49 -4.07
N SER A 237 3.75 12.11 -3.54
CA SER A 237 3.98 10.77 -3.01
C SER A 237 4.86 10.77 -1.76
N GLY A 238 4.76 9.69 -1.00
CA GLY A 238 5.59 9.42 0.16
C GLY A 238 5.30 8.04 0.71
N HIS A 239 6.06 7.62 1.72
CA HIS A 239 6.02 6.29 2.29
C HIS A 239 5.58 6.30 3.75
N TYR A 240 5.07 5.16 4.23
CA TYR A 240 4.72 4.99 5.63
C TYR A 240 4.83 3.54 6.07
N TYR A 241 5.59 3.33 7.13
CA TYR A 241 5.64 2.08 7.86
C TYR A 241 5.22 2.32 9.32
N ALA A 242 4.22 1.54 9.78
CA ALA A 242 3.67 1.72 11.12
C ALA A 242 4.70 1.41 12.20
N GLU A 243 5.48 0.35 11.99
CA GLU A 243 6.45 -0.18 12.95
C GLU A 243 7.81 -0.47 12.29
N GLY A 244 8.79 -0.80 13.10
CA GLY A 244 10.11 -1.30 12.69
C GLY A 244 11.27 -0.66 13.44
N PRO A 245 12.46 -1.25 13.31
CA PRO A 245 12.75 -2.49 12.59
C PRO A 245 12.15 -3.74 13.26
N PRO A 246 12.11 -4.92 12.59
CA PRO A 246 11.45 -6.12 13.11
C PRO A 246 11.98 -6.64 14.45
N ASP A 247 13.23 -6.31 14.80
CA ASP A 247 13.89 -6.67 16.06
C ASP A 247 13.60 -5.65 17.18
N SER A 248 12.98 -4.52 16.87
CA SER A 248 12.55 -3.57 17.88
C SER A 248 11.48 -4.20 18.81
N PRO A 249 11.57 -3.99 20.13
CA PRO A 249 10.53 -4.41 21.07
C PRO A 249 9.21 -3.67 20.83
N HIS A 250 9.24 -2.48 20.22
CA HIS A 250 8.06 -1.72 19.85
C HIS A 250 7.28 -2.32 18.69
N ALA A 251 7.95 -3.04 17.78
CA ALA A 251 7.30 -3.73 16.68
C ALA A 251 6.55 -4.97 17.22
N ASN A 252 5.30 -4.79 17.64
CA ASN A 252 4.42 -5.83 18.17
C ASN A 252 2.95 -5.55 17.80
N ILE A 253 2.10 -6.55 17.95
CA ILE A 253 0.66 -6.47 17.58
C ILE A 253 -0.06 -5.37 18.35
N ASP A 254 0.20 -5.23 19.64
CA ASP A 254 -0.49 -4.23 20.47
C ASP A 254 -0.21 -2.81 20.01
N ASN A 255 1.04 -2.50 19.62
CA ASN A 255 1.40 -1.19 19.09
C ASN A 255 0.87 -0.99 17.66
N LEU A 256 0.99 -2.01 16.80
CA LEU A 256 0.47 -1.96 15.44
C LEU A 256 -1.03 -1.61 15.39
N LEU A 257 -1.81 -2.10 16.33
CA LEU A 257 -3.26 -1.90 16.37
C LEU A 257 -3.70 -0.60 17.07
N LYS A 258 -2.78 0.15 17.68
CA LYS A 258 -3.08 1.47 18.25
C LYS A 258 -3.18 2.54 17.16
N PRO A 259 -3.93 3.63 17.41
CA PRO A 259 -3.81 4.82 16.56
C PRO A 259 -2.38 5.35 16.55
N ASP A 260 -1.87 5.68 15.37
CA ASP A 260 -0.54 6.32 15.23
C ASP A 260 -0.71 7.83 14.98
N PRO A 261 -0.37 8.69 15.93
CA PRO A 261 -0.47 10.14 15.75
C PRO A 261 0.50 10.66 14.67
N ARG A 262 1.64 9.98 14.44
CA ARG A 262 2.65 10.43 13.46
C ARG A 262 2.08 10.53 12.04
N ILE A 263 1.30 9.54 11.60
CA ILE A 263 0.72 9.57 10.25
C ILE A 263 -0.41 10.61 10.16
N ALA A 264 -1.17 10.81 11.25
CA ALA A 264 -2.18 11.86 11.30
C ALA A 264 -1.56 13.24 11.12
N GLU A 265 -0.52 13.58 11.90
CA GLU A 265 0.21 14.86 11.81
C GLU A 265 0.83 15.06 10.42
N ARG A 266 1.41 14.01 9.83
CA ARG A 266 1.94 14.07 8.45
C ARG A 266 0.85 14.41 7.44
N MET A 267 -0.30 13.76 7.50
CA MET A 267 -1.40 14.01 6.57
C MET A 267 -2.03 15.38 6.77
N ASP A 268 -2.10 15.87 8.01
CA ASP A 268 -2.59 17.22 8.33
C ASP A 268 -1.71 18.33 7.73
N ALA A 269 -0.41 18.07 7.52
CA ALA A 269 0.50 18.96 6.79
C ALA A 269 0.41 18.78 5.26
N ILE A 270 0.44 17.54 4.78
CA ILE A 270 0.58 17.21 3.35
C ILE A 270 -0.71 17.50 2.57
N ILE A 271 -1.88 17.09 3.08
CA ILE A 271 -3.13 17.17 2.30
C ILE A 271 -3.55 18.62 1.99
N PRO A 272 -3.45 19.59 2.93
CA PRO A 272 -3.71 20.99 2.58
C PRO A 272 -2.74 21.53 1.53
N ALA A 273 -1.44 21.21 1.62
CA ALA A 273 -0.44 21.62 0.64
C ALA A 273 -0.71 21.04 -0.75
N ALA A 274 -1.08 19.74 -0.82
CA ALA A 274 -1.49 19.09 -2.06
C ALA A 274 -2.69 19.81 -2.71
N ARG A 275 -3.73 20.07 -1.93
CA ARG A 275 -4.94 20.78 -2.41
C ARG A 275 -4.61 22.20 -2.91
N ALA A 276 -3.78 22.92 -2.18
CA ALA A 276 -3.35 24.28 -2.57
C ALA A 276 -2.57 24.29 -3.89
N ALA A 277 -1.83 23.23 -4.18
CA ALA A 277 -1.10 23.04 -5.43
C ALA A 277 -1.95 22.42 -6.56
N GLY A 278 -3.21 22.06 -6.31
CA GLY A 278 -4.06 21.35 -7.27
C GLY A 278 -3.61 19.91 -7.56
N LEU A 279 -2.86 19.32 -6.62
CA LEU A 279 -2.29 17.97 -6.75
C LEU A 279 -3.01 16.97 -5.83
N SER A 280 -2.92 15.70 -6.16
CA SER A 280 -3.35 14.60 -5.30
C SER A 280 -2.14 13.98 -4.58
N PHE A 281 -2.36 13.42 -3.38
CA PHE A 281 -1.35 12.64 -2.67
C PHE A 281 -1.70 11.16 -2.70
N ARG A 282 -0.71 10.32 -2.99
CA ARG A 282 -0.76 8.87 -2.94
C ARG A 282 0.36 8.33 -2.04
N MET A 283 0.04 7.39 -1.18
CA MET A 283 1.04 6.64 -0.42
C MET A 283 1.58 5.55 -1.33
N THR A 284 2.72 5.80 -1.94
CA THR A 284 3.29 4.96 -3.01
C THR A 284 4.06 3.77 -2.50
N GLU A 285 4.42 3.79 -1.21
CA GLU A 285 4.98 2.64 -0.50
C GLU A 285 4.57 2.68 0.97
N GLY A 286 4.42 1.51 1.56
CA GLY A 286 4.20 1.40 3.00
C GLY A 286 3.80 -0.01 3.40
N ASN A 287 3.90 -0.30 4.70
CA ASN A 287 3.39 -1.53 5.27
C ASN A 287 3.43 -1.50 6.82
N SER A 288 3.09 -2.63 7.45
CA SER A 288 3.05 -2.79 8.90
C SER A 288 4.39 -2.63 9.61
N CYS A 289 5.50 -3.04 8.96
CA CYS A 289 6.83 -2.98 9.57
C CYS A 289 7.90 -2.96 8.47
N PHE A 290 8.78 -1.93 8.44
CA PHE A 290 9.82 -1.83 7.42
C PHE A 290 10.85 -2.97 7.49
N ARG A 291 11.72 -3.11 6.46
CA ARG A 291 12.71 -4.18 6.30
C ARG A 291 12.12 -5.58 6.22
N GLY A 292 11.06 -5.75 5.42
CA GLY A 292 10.50 -7.07 5.11
C GLY A 292 9.43 -7.56 6.08
N GLY A 293 9.11 -6.80 7.13
CA GLY A 293 8.09 -7.17 8.11
C GLY A 293 8.58 -8.09 9.22
N LYS A 294 7.72 -8.29 10.21
CA LYS A 294 7.97 -9.14 11.38
C LYS A 294 7.05 -10.36 11.35
N PRO A 295 7.59 -11.60 11.45
CA PRO A 295 6.78 -12.81 11.50
C PRO A 295 5.82 -12.79 12.71
N GLY A 296 4.62 -13.33 12.52
CA GLY A 296 3.56 -13.35 13.54
C GLY A 296 2.87 -12.00 13.80
N MET A 297 3.34 -10.92 13.15
CA MET A 297 2.70 -9.61 13.19
C MET A 297 2.34 -9.14 11.76
N SER A 298 3.33 -9.03 10.89
CA SER A 298 3.15 -8.47 9.54
C SER A 298 2.45 -9.44 8.58
N ASN A 299 2.55 -10.74 8.82
CA ASN A 299 1.86 -11.81 8.06
C ASN A 299 0.68 -12.42 8.82
N ALA A 300 0.12 -11.71 9.80
CA ALA A 300 -0.94 -12.18 10.65
C ALA A 300 -2.26 -11.40 10.47
N LEU A 301 -3.36 -11.88 11.08
CA LEU A 301 -4.67 -11.20 11.07
C LEU A 301 -4.54 -9.74 11.55
N ALA A 302 -3.67 -9.48 12.53
CA ALA A 302 -3.41 -8.13 13.02
C ALA A 302 -3.01 -7.16 11.89
N SER A 303 -2.17 -7.59 10.94
CA SER A 303 -1.80 -6.75 9.79
C SER A 303 -2.97 -6.48 8.84
N ALA A 304 -3.91 -7.42 8.72
CA ALA A 304 -5.13 -7.20 7.94
C ALA A 304 -6.05 -6.17 8.60
N LEU A 305 -6.27 -6.28 9.92
CA LEU A 305 -7.10 -5.32 10.65
C LEU A 305 -6.48 -3.92 10.68
N TRP A 306 -5.16 -3.83 10.89
CA TRP A 306 -4.42 -2.57 10.76
C TRP A 306 -4.52 -2.00 9.35
N GLY A 307 -4.22 -2.82 8.32
CA GLY A 307 -4.13 -2.35 6.93
C GLY A 307 -5.45 -1.84 6.38
N GLY A 308 -6.56 -2.53 6.66
CA GLY A 308 -7.88 -2.07 6.24
C GLY A 308 -8.32 -0.79 6.94
N ASP A 309 -8.06 -0.68 8.24
CA ASP A 309 -8.30 0.52 9.04
C ASP A 309 -7.44 1.71 8.52
N TYR A 310 -6.14 1.48 8.35
CA TYR A 310 -5.20 2.45 7.79
C TYR A 310 -5.63 2.96 6.41
N MET A 311 -6.00 2.07 5.49
CA MET A 311 -6.44 2.46 4.15
C MET A 311 -7.65 3.40 4.20
N LEU A 312 -8.66 3.08 5.01
CA LEU A 312 -9.88 3.91 5.09
C LEU A 312 -9.66 5.20 5.89
N ASP A 313 -8.77 5.22 6.89
CA ASP A 313 -8.36 6.45 7.57
C ASP A 313 -7.62 7.39 6.60
N MET A 314 -6.69 6.87 5.80
CA MET A 314 -5.99 7.66 4.78
C MET A 314 -6.96 8.22 3.73
N ALA A 315 -7.92 7.44 3.28
CA ALA A 315 -8.97 7.91 2.36
C ALA A 315 -9.82 9.02 3.01
N ALA A 316 -10.19 8.86 4.28
CA ALA A 316 -10.95 9.87 5.01
C ALA A 316 -10.17 11.18 5.16
N ARG A 317 -8.86 11.14 5.29
CA ARG A 317 -7.97 12.32 5.29
C ARG A 317 -7.77 12.94 3.91
N GLY A 318 -8.01 12.19 2.82
CA GLY A 318 -7.92 12.70 1.45
C GLY A 318 -6.80 12.11 0.61
N CYS A 319 -6.11 11.08 1.10
CA CYS A 319 -5.17 10.30 0.31
C CYS A 319 -5.91 9.60 -0.84
N LYS A 320 -5.32 9.58 -2.03
CA LYS A 320 -5.94 9.09 -3.27
C LYS A 320 -5.49 7.70 -3.71
N GLY A 321 -4.71 7.02 -2.88
CA GLY A 321 -4.32 5.63 -3.09
C GLY A 321 -3.26 5.15 -2.13
N ILE A 322 -3.20 3.83 -1.96
CA ILE A 322 -2.22 3.14 -1.13
C ILE A 322 -1.59 2.01 -1.94
N ASN A 323 -0.26 1.99 -1.99
CA ASN A 323 0.52 0.90 -2.57
C ASN A 323 1.23 0.15 -1.44
N PHE A 324 0.76 -1.03 -1.09
CA PHE A 324 1.48 -1.84 -0.11
C PHE A 324 2.72 -2.49 -0.73
N HIS A 325 3.86 -2.27 -0.08
CA HIS A 325 5.12 -2.84 -0.52
C HIS A 325 5.17 -4.35 -0.27
N GLY A 326 5.76 -5.09 -1.21
CA GLY A 326 5.85 -6.54 -1.11
C GLY A 326 6.81 -7.14 -2.13
N GLY A 327 6.96 -8.45 -2.07
CA GLY A 327 7.79 -9.23 -2.96
C GLY A 327 8.57 -10.35 -2.25
N PRO A 328 9.29 -11.18 -3.01
CA PRO A 328 10.14 -12.26 -2.48
C PRO A 328 11.24 -11.71 -1.55
N GLY A 329 11.58 -12.47 -0.51
CA GLY A 329 12.59 -12.09 0.47
C GLY A 329 13.96 -11.83 -0.15
N SER A 330 14.35 -12.57 -1.18
CA SER A 330 15.60 -12.35 -1.92
C SER A 330 15.66 -10.99 -2.63
N ILE A 331 14.53 -10.53 -3.17
CA ILE A 331 14.42 -9.24 -3.84
C ILE A 331 14.48 -8.10 -2.80
N ILE A 332 13.67 -8.16 -1.75
CA ILE A 332 13.67 -7.14 -0.69
C ILE A 332 15.02 -7.10 0.05
N SER A 333 15.59 -8.26 0.38
CA SER A 333 16.88 -8.29 1.09
C SER A 333 18.02 -7.72 0.26
N SER A 334 17.95 -7.84 -1.07
CA SER A 334 18.98 -7.28 -1.95
C SER A 334 19.04 -5.74 -1.85
N GLY A 335 17.88 -5.07 -1.81
CA GLY A 335 17.79 -3.62 -1.55
C GLY A 335 18.14 -3.22 -0.11
N LEU A 336 18.35 -4.20 0.80
CA LEU A 336 18.73 -3.99 2.20
C LEU A 336 20.14 -4.52 2.52
N GLY A 337 21.03 -4.59 1.54
CA GLY A 337 22.38 -5.12 1.74
C GLY A 337 22.41 -6.61 2.12
N ASN A 338 21.54 -7.42 1.50
CA ASN A 338 21.35 -8.86 1.73
C ASN A 338 20.91 -9.23 3.16
N LYS A 339 20.22 -8.34 3.85
CA LYS A 339 19.67 -8.58 5.19
C LYS A 339 18.15 -8.65 5.16
N LEU A 340 17.59 -9.56 5.92
CA LEU A 340 16.15 -9.65 6.19
C LEU A 340 15.95 -9.86 7.70
N PRO A 341 15.99 -8.78 8.51
CA PRO A 341 16.07 -8.86 9.97
C PRO A 341 14.92 -9.62 10.64
N GLY A 342 13.76 -9.68 10.01
CA GLY A 342 12.60 -10.43 10.51
C GLY A 342 12.76 -11.95 10.40
N ALA A 343 13.56 -12.44 9.46
CA ALA A 343 13.77 -13.88 9.26
C ALA A 343 14.93 -14.40 10.14
N ARG A 344 14.61 -15.01 11.28
CA ARG A 344 15.55 -15.44 12.29
C ARG A 344 15.81 -16.95 12.30
N SER A 345 14.98 -17.72 11.62
CA SER A 345 15.08 -19.18 11.53
C SER A 345 15.01 -19.65 10.07
N ALA A 346 15.37 -20.91 9.82
CA ALA A 346 15.20 -21.54 8.52
C ALA A 346 13.72 -21.54 8.07
N ALA A 347 12.80 -21.72 9.01
CA ALA A 347 11.37 -21.64 8.75
C ALA A 347 10.93 -20.23 8.32
N ASP A 348 11.46 -19.18 8.97
CA ASP A 348 11.21 -17.80 8.57
C ASP A 348 11.74 -17.50 7.17
N MET A 349 12.95 -18.00 6.84
CA MET A 349 13.55 -17.84 5.51
C MET A 349 12.71 -18.53 4.43
N GLU A 350 12.16 -19.71 4.71
CA GLU A 350 11.29 -20.42 3.78
C GLU A 350 9.97 -19.65 3.54
N ILE A 351 9.37 -19.09 4.59
CA ILE A 351 8.18 -18.22 4.47
C ILE A 351 8.52 -16.98 3.64
N ALA A 352 9.67 -16.34 3.90
CA ALA A 352 10.10 -15.12 3.24
C ALA A 352 10.54 -15.33 1.79
N ARG A 353 10.96 -16.54 1.42
CA ARG A 353 11.38 -16.89 0.04
C ARG A 353 10.31 -16.57 -0.98
N LEU A 354 9.05 -16.88 -0.69
CA LEU A 354 7.91 -16.65 -1.57
C LEU A 354 7.34 -15.23 -1.42
N GLY A 355 7.54 -14.61 -0.28
CA GLY A 355 7.09 -13.25 0.00
C GLY A 355 7.49 -12.84 1.40
N THR A 356 8.04 -11.66 1.56
CA THR A 356 8.35 -11.09 2.87
C THR A 356 7.12 -11.08 3.78
N PHE A 357 7.32 -10.96 5.09
CA PHE A 357 6.21 -11.12 6.05
C PHE A 357 5.09 -10.10 5.84
N TYR A 358 5.41 -8.91 5.35
CA TYR A 358 4.40 -7.89 5.05
C TYR A 358 3.74 -8.01 3.66
N SER A 359 4.27 -8.84 2.75
CA SER A 359 3.74 -8.92 1.38
C SER A 359 2.27 -9.34 1.38
N PRO A 360 1.36 -8.61 0.72
CA PRO A 360 -0.04 -9.01 0.59
C PRO A 360 -0.22 -10.30 -0.22
N VAL A 361 0.69 -10.54 -1.18
CA VAL A 361 0.72 -11.72 -2.04
C VAL A 361 2.08 -12.38 -1.93
N ALA A 362 2.12 -13.70 -1.86
CA ALA A 362 3.34 -14.49 -1.78
C ALA A 362 3.30 -15.64 -2.78
N GLY A 363 4.39 -15.87 -3.50
CA GLY A 363 4.50 -16.95 -4.47
C GLY A 363 5.57 -16.71 -5.52
N ASN A 364 5.65 -17.65 -6.43
CA ASN A 364 6.46 -17.58 -7.65
C ASN A 364 5.76 -18.29 -8.80
N ARG A 365 6.34 -18.25 -10.00
CA ARG A 365 5.74 -18.86 -11.20
C ARG A 365 5.59 -20.38 -11.10
N THR A 366 6.48 -21.06 -10.38
CA THR A 366 6.50 -22.52 -10.29
C THR A 366 5.50 -23.04 -9.25
N GLU A 367 5.46 -22.39 -8.09
CA GLU A 367 4.64 -22.82 -6.95
C GLU A 367 3.25 -22.17 -6.93
N GLY A 368 3.03 -21.13 -7.78
CA GLY A 368 1.81 -20.34 -7.77
C GLY A 368 1.83 -19.27 -6.68
N PHE A 369 0.77 -18.46 -6.63
CA PHE A 369 0.64 -17.33 -5.70
C PHE A 369 -0.52 -17.55 -4.72
N SER A 370 -0.36 -17.02 -3.51
CA SER A 370 -1.32 -17.08 -2.41
C SER A 370 -1.58 -15.69 -1.82
N ALA A 371 -2.81 -15.48 -1.37
CA ALA A 371 -3.18 -14.34 -0.57
C ALA A 371 -2.62 -14.47 0.86
N ARG A 372 -2.05 -13.38 1.37
CA ARG A 372 -1.67 -13.23 2.78
C ARG A 372 -2.75 -12.45 3.54
N PRO A 373 -2.74 -12.41 4.88
CA PRO A 373 -3.82 -11.75 5.66
C PRO A 373 -4.16 -10.33 5.21
N LEU A 374 -3.16 -9.48 4.92
CA LEU A 374 -3.37 -8.11 4.45
C LEU A 374 -4.20 -8.03 3.15
N PHE A 375 -4.04 -8.99 2.25
CA PHE A 375 -4.79 -9.05 0.99
C PHE A 375 -6.31 -9.10 1.19
N TYR A 376 -6.78 -9.81 2.21
CA TYR A 376 -8.21 -9.88 2.52
C TYR A 376 -8.79 -8.55 2.98
N ALA A 377 -8.02 -7.76 3.73
CA ALA A 377 -8.42 -6.41 4.10
C ALA A 377 -8.43 -5.47 2.89
N MET A 378 -7.45 -5.59 1.98
CA MET A 378 -7.46 -4.86 0.71
C MET A 378 -8.69 -5.20 -0.13
N MET A 379 -9.11 -6.48 -0.20
CA MET A 379 -10.36 -6.89 -0.87
C MET A 379 -11.61 -6.31 -0.21
N LEU A 380 -11.61 -6.16 1.13
CA LEU A 380 -12.70 -5.50 1.86
C LEU A 380 -12.76 -4.02 1.49
N VAL A 381 -11.61 -3.34 1.48
CA VAL A 381 -11.50 -1.91 1.15
C VAL A 381 -11.81 -1.64 -0.33
N GLU A 382 -11.55 -2.59 -1.22
CA GLU A 382 -11.93 -2.48 -2.65
C GLU A 382 -13.44 -2.21 -2.84
N GLN A 383 -14.28 -2.63 -1.91
CA GLN A 383 -15.72 -2.36 -1.96
C GLN A 383 -16.06 -0.87 -1.76
N PHE A 384 -15.09 -0.06 -1.38
CA PHE A 384 -15.19 1.40 -1.26
C PHE A 384 -14.62 2.13 -2.48
N ALA A 385 -13.95 1.44 -3.41
CA ALA A 385 -13.41 2.06 -4.62
C ALA A 385 -14.52 2.68 -5.47
N GLY A 386 -14.32 3.90 -5.95
CA GLY A 386 -15.31 4.64 -6.72
C GLY A 386 -16.50 5.17 -5.90
N THR A 387 -16.40 5.23 -4.57
CA THR A 387 -17.44 5.74 -3.69
C THR A 387 -17.04 7.05 -3.03
N THR A 388 -18.00 7.77 -2.45
CA THR A 388 -17.76 8.99 -1.68
C THR A 388 -17.91 8.67 -0.19
N LEU A 389 -16.84 8.88 0.58
CA LEU A 389 -16.90 8.80 2.04
C LEU A 389 -17.87 9.86 2.58
N ILE A 390 -18.61 9.50 3.60
CA ILE A 390 -19.55 10.38 4.32
C ILE A 390 -19.19 10.40 5.80
N ALA A 391 -19.53 11.50 6.48
CA ALA A 391 -19.30 11.64 7.90
C ALA A 391 -20.13 10.63 8.69
N ASN A 392 -19.61 10.20 9.82
CA ASN A 392 -20.31 9.37 10.79
C ASN A 392 -19.91 9.73 12.22
N SER A 393 -20.73 9.32 13.15
CA SER A 393 -20.44 9.40 14.59
C SER A 393 -20.44 7.99 15.16
N PHE A 394 -19.27 7.50 15.54
CA PHE A 394 -19.09 6.16 16.10
C PHE A 394 -18.68 6.22 17.58
N SER A 395 -19.39 5.48 18.42
CA SER A 395 -19.07 5.30 19.84
C SER A 395 -18.83 3.81 20.14
N PRO A 396 -17.57 3.34 20.21
CA PRO A 396 -17.22 1.93 20.38
C PRO A 396 -17.30 1.44 21.82
N VAL A 397 -17.75 2.28 22.77
CA VAL A 397 -17.91 1.93 24.20
C VAL A 397 -16.61 1.40 24.83
N GLY A 398 -15.49 2.07 24.55
CA GLY A 398 -14.17 1.77 25.10
C GLY A 398 -13.45 0.58 24.46
N ALA A 399 -13.95 0.03 23.36
CA ALA A 399 -13.20 -0.93 22.54
C ALA A 399 -12.24 -0.20 21.58
N ASN A 400 -11.15 -0.85 21.22
CA ASN A 400 -10.28 -0.38 20.13
C ASN A 400 -10.93 -0.69 18.78
N ALA A 401 -11.85 0.19 18.35
CA ALA A 401 -12.58 -0.01 17.10
C ALA A 401 -12.84 1.31 16.36
N THR A 402 -12.91 1.21 15.04
CA THR A 402 -13.12 2.32 14.11
C THR A 402 -14.25 1.98 13.14
N ALA A 403 -14.87 3.00 12.54
CA ALA A 403 -15.92 2.82 11.55
C ALA A 403 -15.80 3.84 10.42
N TYR A 404 -15.99 3.38 9.19
CA TYR A 404 -15.96 4.18 7.97
C TYR A 404 -17.22 3.93 7.17
N THR A 405 -17.74 4.98 6.54
CA THR A 405 -19.00 4.92 5.82
C THR A 405 -18.88 5.65 4.49
N SER A 406 -19.43 5.06 3.43
CA SER A 406 -19.47 5.72 2.13
C SER A 406 -20.80 5.53 1.42
N LYS A 407 -21.05 6.43 0.48
CA LYS A 407 -22.19 6.38 -0.45
C LYS A 407 -21.68 5.87 -1.79
N ALA A 408 -22.25 4.75 -2.24
CA ALA A 408 -22.05 4.15 -3.55
C ALA A 408 -23.29 4.39 -4.42
N HIS A 409 -23.20 4.10 -5.73
CA HIS A 409 -24.33 4.22 -6.65
C HIS A 409 -25.50 3.28 -6.29
N ASP A 410 -25.20 2.12 -5.69
CA ASP A 410 -26.16 1.06 -5.32
C ASP A 410 -26.52 1.07 -3.82
N GLY A 411 -26.06 2.09 -3.05
CA GLY A 411 -26.39 2.21 -1.62
C GLY A 411 -25.22 2.67 -0.74
N LEU A 412 -25.08 2.09 0.45
CA LEU A 412 -24.08 2.46 1.42
C LEU A 412 -23.06 1.32 1.62
N ARG A 413 -21.81 1.71 1.93
CA ARG A 413 -20.77 0.82 2.44
C ARG A 413 -20.42 1.25 3.85
N ILE A 414 -20.36 0.31 4.79
CA ILE A 414 -20.04 0.56 6.19
C ILE A 414 -19.01 -0.49 6.60
N ALA A 415 -17.79 -0.07 6.90
CA ALA A 415 -16.78 -0.93 7.49
C ALA A 415 -16.63 -0.62 8.97
N ILE A 416 -16.51 -1.66 9.80
CA ILE A 416 -16.21 -1.53 11.23
C ILE A 416 -15.06 -2.49 11.53
N PHE A 417 -13.95 -1.94 12.00
CA PHE A 417 -12.77 -2.72 12.44
C PHE A 417 -12.76 -2.78 13.94
N ASN A 418 -12.92 -3.97 14.51
CA ASN A 418 -12.77 -4.22 15.94
C ASN A 418 -11.39 -4.86 16.19
N LYS A 419 -10.44 -4.01 16.52
CA LYS A 419 -9.04 -4.36 16.78
C LYS A 419 -8.79 -4.78 18.24
N ASP A 420 -9.84 -4.77 19.07
CA ASP A 420 -9.76 -5.22 20.46
C ASP A 420 -9.49 -6.73 20.52
N ALA A 421 -8.60 -7.15 21.43
CA ALA A 421 -8.21 -8.55 21.56
C ALA A 421 -9.27 -9.44 22.23
N SER A 422 -10.23 -8.86 22.94
CA SER A 422 -11.16 -9.63 23.78
C SER A 422 -12.61 -9.14 23.78
N ARG A 423 -12.84 -7.87 23.40
CA ARG A 423 -14.16 -7.24 23.55
C ARG A 423 -14.98 -7.34 22.27
N ASN A 424 -16.06 -8.13 22.31
CA ASN A 424 -17.07 -8.16 21.26
C ASN A 424 -17.93 -6.90 21.29
N LEU A 425 -18.30 -6.41 20.11
CA LEU A 425 -19.23 -5.28 19.96
C LEU A 425 -20.58 -5.74 19.44
N ARG A 426 -21.65 -5.16 20.01
CA ARG A 426 -22.97 -5.08 19.36
C ARG A 426 -23.19 -3.64 18.94
N VAL A 427 -23.36 -3.42 17.66
CA VAL A 427 -23.43 -2.07 17.07
C VAL A 427 -24.85 -1.82 16.57
N ASP A 428 -25.49 -0.79 17.11
CA ASP A 428 -26.73 -0.24 16.55
C ASP A 428 -26.35 0.83 15.51
N VAL A 429 -26.69 0.58 14.25
CA VAL A 429 -26.34 1.43 13.10
C VAL A 429 -27.57 2.22 12.67
N HIS A 430 -27.48 3.56 12.70
CA HIS A 430 -28.49 4.48 12.18
C HIS A 430 -28.05 4.99 10.80
N LEU A 431 -28.81 4.61 9.75
CA LEU A 431 -28.42 4.76 8.35
C LEU A 431 -28.63 6.19 7.79
N GLY A 432 -29.37 7.06 8.51
CA GLY A 432 -29.73 8.40 8.01
C GLY A 432 -30.75 8.41 6.89
N GLY A 433 -31.23 7.26 6.44
CA GLY A 433 -32.26 7.07 5.41
C GLY A 433 -32.90 5.69 5.50
N LYS A 434 -34.00 5.46 4.77
CA LYS A 434 -34.63 4.13 4.67
C LYS A 434 -33.78 3.20 3.84
N ALA A 435 -33.72 1.93 4.25
CA ALA A 435 -33.08 0.88 3.51
C ALA A 435 -33.93 -0.39 3.52
N ARG A 436 -33.73 -1.25 2.52
CA ARG A 436 -34.51 -2.48 2.33
C ARG A 436 -33.72 -3.73 2.65
N ARG A 437 -32.45 -3.72 2.33
CA ARG A 437 -31.58 -4.91 2.46
C ARG A 437 -30.21 -4.51 2.98
N ALA A 438 -29.63 -5.39 3.77
CA ALA A 438 -28.23 -5.30 4.15
C ALA A 438 -27.60 -6.69 4.03
N ASN A 439 -26.41 -6.72 3.46
CA ASN A 439 -25.54 -7.89 3.38
C ASN A 439 -24.27 -7.59 4.17
N LEU A 440 -23.80 -8.55 4.94
CA LEU A 440 -22.65 -8.40 5.80
C LEU A 440 -21.59 -9.43 5.42
N TRP A 441 -20.37 -8.93 5.21
CA TRP A 441 -19.15 -9.74 5.10
C TRP A 441 -18.34 -9.61 6.38
N ARG A 442 -17.69 -10.68 6.78
CA ARG A 442 -16.78 -10.70 7.93
C ARG A 442 -15.35 -11.01 7.48
N LEU A 443 -14.41 -10.22 7.96
CA LEU A 443 -12.99 -10.54 7.93
C LEU A 443 -12.63 -11.12 9.29
N THR A 444 -12.26 -12.40 9.32
CA THR A 444 -12.00 -13.17 10.55
C THR A 444 -10.77 -14.05 10.40
N GLY A 445 -10.23 -14.46 11.54
CA GLY A 445 -9.20 -15.48 11.67
C GLY A 445 -9.22 -16.07 13.08
N PRO A 446 -8.42 -17.11 13.36
CA PRO A 446 -8.42 -17.81 14.66
C PRO A 446 -7.97 -16.93 15.82
N ALA A 447 -6.98 -16.04 15.61
CA ALA A 447 -6.42 -15.12 16.60
C ALA A 447 -5.71 -13.95 15.90
N LEU A 448 -5.34 -12.89 16.63
CA LEU A 448 -4.65 -11.72 16.06
C LEU A 448 -3.30 -12.07 15.41
N ASP A 449 -2.58 -13.05 15.96
CA ASP A 449 -1.29 -13.54 15.44
C ASP A 449 -1.43 -14.69 14.42
N ALA A 450 -2.66 -15.09 14.09
CA ALA A 450 -2.92 -16.16 13.14
C ALA A 450 -2.47 -15.76 11.73
N THR A 451 -1.60 -16.58 11.14
CA THR A 451 -1.07 -16.42 9.78
C THR A 451 -1.82 -17.24 8.72
N LYS A 452 -2.75 -18.10 9.15
CA LYS A 452 -3.59 -18.99 8.33
C LYS A 452 -5.02 -19.00 8.84
N GLY A 453 -5.96 -19.51 8.03
CA GLY A 453 -7.37 -19.56 8.39
C GLY A 453 -8.05 -18.18 8.35
N ILE A 454 -7.48 -17.22 7.61
CA ILE A 454 -8.06 -15.90 7.43
C ILE A 454 -9.12 -15.97 6.34
N ARG A 455 -10.31 -15.48 6.65
CA ARG A 455 -11.47 -15.53 5.74
C ARG A 455 -12.12 -14.17 5.60
N LEU A 456 -12.54 -13.88 4.38
CA LEU A 456 -13.44 -12.77 4.08
C LEU A 456 -14.75 -13.37 3.53
N ALA A 457 -15.90 -12.95 4.08
CA ALA A 457 -17.21 -13.49 3.73
C ALA A 457 -17.25 -15.03 3.78
N HIS A 458 -16.72 -15.60 4.88
CA HIS A 458 -16.63 -17.04 5.17
C HIS A 458 -15.71 -17.87 4.25
N THR A 459 -15.02 -17.24 3.30
CA THR A 459 -14.24 -17.95 2.27
C THR A 459 -12.77 -17.51 2.30
N GLU A 460 -11.87 -18.45 2.02
CA GLU A 460 -10.46 -18.18 1.74
C GLU A 460 -10.27 -17.94 0.22
N VAL A 461 -9.29 -17.14 -0.15
CA VAL A 461 -8.84 -17.00 -1.54
C VAL A 461 -8.04 -18.25 -1.90
N HIS A 462 -8.43 -18.93 -2.97
CA HIS A 462 -7.79 -20.16 -3.38
C HIS A 462 -6.36 -19.91 -3.91
N HIS A 463 -5.45 -20.79 -3.54
CA HIS A 463 -4.07 -20.76 -4.02
C HIS A 463 -4.00 -20.99 -5.53
N GLY A 464 -3.17 -20.26 -6.23
CA GLY A 464 -2.86 -20.44 -7.64
C GLY A 464 -3.82 -19.74 -8.61
N ASP A 465 -5.12 -19.91 -8.47
CA ASP A 465 -6.13 -19.35 -9.37
C ASP A 465 -6.89 -18.13 -8.78
N ALA A 466 -6.65 -17.82 -7.50
CA ALA A 466 -7.31 -16.74 -6.76
C ALA A 466 -8.84 -16.80 -6.81
N SER A 467 -9.43 -17.99 -7.04
CA SER A 467 -10.87 -18.14 -6.98
C SER A 467 -11.38 -17.84 -5.57
N TRP A 468 -12.55 -17.18 -5.50
CA TRP A 468 -13.14 -16.76 -4.25
C TRP A 468 -14.64 -16.59 -4.42
N SER A 469 -15.42 -17.28 -3.59
CA SER A 469 -16.87 -17.30 -3.64
C SER A 469 -17.44 -16.78 -2.32
N PRO A 470 -17.68 -15.45 -2.22
CA PRO A 470 -18.14 -14.84 -0.98
C PRO A 470 -19.54 -15.33 -0.61
N SER A 471 -19.74 -15.64 0.67
CA SER A 471 -21.03 -15.93 1.27
C SER A 471 -21.36 -14.86 2.30
N GLY A 472 -22.22 -13.92 1.91
CA GLY A 472 -22.65 -12.84 2.79
C GLY A 472 -23.84 -13.24 3.69
N GLU A 473 -23.88 -12.66 4.89
CA GLU A 473 -24.97 -12.81 5.84
C GLU A 473 -26.05 -11.73 5.59
N ARG A 474 -27.31 -12.12 5.51
CA ARG A 474 -28.40 -11.14 5.51
C ARG A 474 -28.58 -10.54 6.91
N VAL A 475 -28.61 -9.21 6.97
CA VAL A 475 -28.88 -8.48 8.20
C VAL A 475 -30.28 -7.84 8.12
N PRO A 476 -31.17 -8.09 9.10
CA PRO A 476 -32.48 -7.44 9.13
C PRO A 476 -32.33 -5.91 9.23
N VAL A 477 -33.09 -5.20 8.40
CA VAL A 477 -33.17 -3.74 8.42
C VAL A 477 -34.53 -3.33 8.96
N HIS A 478 -34.53 -2.43 9.92
CA HIS A 478 -35.74 -1.91 10.56
C HIS A 478 -35.89 -0.42 10.26
N GLY A 479 -36.44 -0.12 9.08
CA GLY A 479 -36.65 1.24 8.61
C GLY A 479 -35.33 1.97 8.36
N HIS A 480 -34.87 2.73 9.34
CA HIS A 480 -33.65 3.55 9.27
C HIS A 480 -32.45 2.96 10.07
N SER A 481 -32.58 1.74 10.58
CA SER A 481 -31.57 1.16 11.44
C SER A 481 -31.40 -0.33 11.23
N LEU A 482 -30.21 -0.82 11.60
CA LEU A 482 -29.90 -2.24 11.70
C LEU A 482 -28.96 -2.48 12.89
N GLY A 483 -28.92 -3.72 13.37
CA GLY A 483 -27.98 -4.16 14.37
C GLY A 483 -27.01 -5.18 13.82
N CYS A 484 -25.74 -5.08 14.15
CA CYS A 484 -24.75 -6.12 13.83
C CYS A 484 -23.84 -6.44 15.01
N SER A 485 -23.33 -7.67 15.03
CA SER A 485 -22.28 -8.09 15.94
C SER A 485 -20.93 -7.99 15.22
N VAL A 486 -19.93 -7.38 15.89
CA VAL A 486 -18.55 -7.33 15.44
C VAL A 486 -17.68 -7.99 16.51
N PRO A 487 -17.32 -9.28 16.36
CA PRO A 487 -16.47 -9.96 17.31
C PRO A 487 -15.14 -9.25 17.52
N HIS A 488 -14.49 -9.52 18.65
CA HIS A 488 -13.10 -9.09 18.84
C HIS A 488 -12.21 -9.64 17.70
N ALA A 489 -11.08 -9.00 17.46
CA ALA A 489 -10.13 -9.40 16.43
C ALA A 489 -10.79 -9.68 15.06
N SER A 490 -11.72 -8.80 14.63
CA SER A 490 -12.42 -8.97 13.35
C SER A 490 -12.80 -7.62 12.71
N ALA A 491 -13.15 -7.67 11.43
CA ALA A 491 -13.82 -6.54 10.79
C ALA A 491 -15.11 -7.00 10.09
N VAL A 492 -16.02 -6.07 9.89
CA VAL A 492 -17.23 -6.31 9.09
C VAL A 492 -17.37 -5.24 8.02
N LEU A 493 -17.93 -5.66 6.89
CA LEU A 493 -18.40 -4.78 5.84
C LEU A 493 -19.92 -5.00 5.68
N LEU A 494 -20.69 -3.95 5.85
CA LEU A 494 -22.11 -3.92 5.53
C LEU A 494 -22.31 -3.21 4.18
N MET A 495 -22.97 -3.89 3.27
CA MET A 495 -23.46 -3.37 1.99
C MET A 495 -24.98 -3.19 2.13
N VAL A 496 -25.43 -1.95 2.12
CA VAL A 496 -26.82 -1.58 2.41
C VAL A 496 -27.42 -0.98 1.14
N SER A 497 -28.52 -1.55 0.64
CA SER A 497 -29.27 -1.03 -0.51
C SER A 497 -30.58 -0.37 -0.09
N ALA A 498 -30.99 0.63 -0.89
CA ALA A 498 -32.24 1.38 -0.70
C ALA A 498 -33.50 0.51 -0.90
#